data_58683f25d2eac61a551edd1b40157171
#
_entry.id   58683f25d2eac61a551edd1b40157171
#
_cell.length_a   1.000
_cell.length_b   1.000
_cell.length_c   1.000
_cell.angle_alpha   90.00
_cell.angle_beta   90.00
_cell.angle_gamma   90.00
#
_symmetry.space_group_name_H-M   'P 1'
#
loop_
_entity.id
_entity.type
_entity.pdbx_description
1 polymer ?
#
loop_
_entity_poly.entity_id
_entity_poly.type
_entity_poly.pdbx_seq_one_letter_code
_entity_poly.pdbx_strand_id
1 'polypeptide(L)'
;VLSIPFERHTLENGLRVILAPDRSAPVVALNLWYGVGSRNERPGRTGFAHLFEHMMFQGSAHVPKNLHFELVERAGGSLNASTWFDRTNYFETLPSHHLELALWLESDRMGWLLPAMTAEKLQNQQDVVRNEKRQVYDSRPYGDWDERMQALVFPEDHPYRHKVIGSMEDIAAASLHDVREFFETFYVPNNAVLTLAGDLEPDRALALVERHFGPIPAGAPPPPIPGRLDPGDRIGSTVREEARGAVPLPRVYVGSRIPPFTDDDFYVADVATSVLSDGKASRMYERLVRGRRVAKDAVAYAFPLATGRSYLVSIVTGYPESDPVLLERAIVEEIEGLAEVSAAEVDRALALTETRFLRQLERFATRADLLSMYEQLFGDADRLNHELDRLRSVTPEAIREFAGSLLGPDNRAVLTYLPEEGS
;
A
#
# COMPACT_ATOMS: atom_id res chain seq x y z
N VAL A 1 12.81 -20.34 13.20
CA VAL A 1 12.52 -19.01 13.73
C VAL A 1 13.14 -18.00 12.76
N LEU A 2 12.37 -17.08 12.21
CA LEU A 2 12.90 -15.96 11.45
C LEU A 2 13.63 -15.03 12.42
N SER A 3 14.83 -14.57 12.05
CA SER A 3 15.57 -13.60 12.85
C SER A 3 16.35 -12.67 11.92
N ILE A 4 15.85 -11.47 11.77
CA ILE A 4 16.53 -10.37 11.10
C ILE A 4 17.02 -9.44 12.20
N PRO A 5 18.35 -9.41 12.51
CA PRO A 5 18.88 -8.54 13.53
C PRO A 5 18.81 -7.08 13.05
N PHE A 6 18.48 -6.18 13.97
CA PHE A 6 18.51 -4.74 13.73
C PHE A 6 18.76 -3.97 15.03
N GLU A 7 19.21 -2.74 14.88
CA GLU A 7 19.30 -1.76 15.96
C GLU A 7 18.27 -0.65 15.71
N ARG A 8 17.70 -0.13 16.80
CA ARG A 8 16.72 0.96 16.76
C ARG A 8 17.25 2.17 17.54
N HIS A 9 17.25 3.32 16.87
CA HIS A 9 17.67 4.59 17.42
C HIS A 9 16.60 5.66 17.18
N THR A 10 16.65 6.73 17.97
CA THR A 10 15.82 7.93 17.75
C THR A 10 16.71 9.14 17.92
N LEU A 11 16.78 9.97 16.87
CA LEU A 11 17.55 11.22 16.93
C LEU A 11 16.85 12.26 17.82
N GLU A 12 17.57 13.29 18.24
CA GLU A 12 17.00 14.39 19.06
C GLU A 12 15.81 15.10 18.38
N ASN A 13 15.81 15.15 17.04
CA ASN A 13 14.71 15.71 16.25
C ASN A 13 13.52 14.76 16.04
N GLY A 14 13.56 13.59 16.67
CA GLY A 14 12.49 12.60 16.63
C GLY A 14 12.51 11.64 15.42
N LEU A 15 13.49 11.74 14.51
CA LEU A 15 13.65 10.75 13.44
C LEU A 15 13.97 9.38 14.04
N ARG A 16 13.14 8.40 13.72
CA ARG A 16 13.38 6.99 14.08
C ARG A 16 14.28 6.36 13.04
N VAL A 17 15.32 5.66 13.49
CA VAL A 17 16.33 5.06 12.63
C VAL A 17 16.42 3.57 12.96
N ILE A 18 16.39 2.74 11.92
CA ILE A 18 16.56 1.29 12.03
C ILE A 18 17.78 0.89 11.18
N LEU A 19 18.70 0.18 11.78
CA LEU A 19 19.91 -0.32 11.12
C LEU A 19 19.86 -1.84 11.13
N ALA A 20 19.74 -2.47 9.95
CA ALA A 20 19.67 -3.91 9.78
C ALA A 20 20.90 -4.41 8.98
N PRO A 21 22.06 -4.64 9.66
CA PRO A 21 23.29 -5.03 8.99
C PRO A 21 23.22 -6.46 8.45
N ASP A 22 23.60 -6.62 7.18
CA ASP A 22 23.76 -7.92 6.51
C ASP A 22 24.85 -7.80 5.41
N ARG A 23 26.00 -8.41 5.65
CA ARG A 23 27.16 -8.34 4.76
C ARG A 23 27.19 -9.41 3.67
N SER A 24 26.07 -10.05 3.39
CA SER A 24 25.97 -11.10 2.38
C SER A 24 26.15 -10.59 0.93
N ALA A 25 25.93 -9.30 0.69
CA ALA A 25 26.16 -8.64 -0.58
C ALA A 25 26.65 -7.20 -0.35
N PRO A 26 27.53 -6.63 -1.21
CA PRO A 26 28.14 -5.32 -1.03
C PRO A 26 27.19 -4.17 -1.46
N VAL A 27 25.94 -4.21 -1.01
CA VAL A 27 24.90 -3.23 -1.31
C VAL A 27 24.18 -2.83 -0.03
N VAL A 28 23.63 -1.64 -0.03
CA VAL A 28 22.78 -1.11 1.04
C VAL A 28 21.48 -0.61 0.43
N ALA A 29 20.37 -0.91 1.10
CA ALA A 29 19.06 -0.34 0.82
C ALA A 29 18.72 0.69 1.89
N LEU A 30 18.28 1.86 1.44
CA LEU A 30 17.71 2.93 2.25
C LEU A 30 16.21 2.99 1.97
N ASN A 31 15.40 3.09 3.02
CA ASN A 31 13.97 3.36 2.90
C ASN A 31 13.59 4.44 3.92
N LEU A 32 13.05 5.55 3.41
CA LEU A 32 12.56 6.67 4.22
C LEU A 32 11.04 6.72 4.12
N TRP A 33 10.36 6.32 5.20
CA TRP A 33 8.91 6.31 5.33
C TRP A 33 8.42 7.56 6.03
N TYR A 34 7.45 8.22 5.45
CA TYR A 34 6.68 9.28 6.09
C TYR A 34 5.29 8.77 6.46
N GLY A 35 4.85 9.09 7.68
CA GLY A 35 3.52 8.75 8.20
C GLY A 35 2.43 9.62 7.58
N VAL A 36 2.39 9.71 6.26
CA VAL A 36 1.40 10.48 5.50
C VAL A 36 1.06 9.74 4.19
N GLY A 37 -0.21 9.60 3.93
CA GLY A 37 -0.76 9.06 2.69
C GLY A 37 -2.11 9.69 2.38
N SER A 38 -2.86 9.14 1.44
CA SER A 38 -4.14 9.73 1.05
C SER A 38 -5.16 9.83 2.19
N ARG A 39 -5.08 8.97 3.22
CA ARG A 39 -5.95 9.06 4.41
C ARG A 39 -5.83 10.38 5.18
N ASN A 40 -4.73 11.10 5.01
CA ASN A 40 -4.47 12.35 5.72
C ASN A 40 -5.03 13.57 4.96
N GLU A 41 -5.57 13.36 3.77
CA GLU A 41 -6.09 14.39 2.90
C GLU A 41 -7.46 14.89 3.36
N ARG A 42 -7.72 16.17 3.15
CA ARG A 42 -9.01 16.79 3.47
C ARG A 42 -9.90 16.84 2.22
N PRO A 43 -11.23 16.87 2.37
CA PRO A 43 -12.13 17.12 1.24
C PRO A 43 -11.71 18.38 0.45
N GLY A 44 -11.67 18.30 -0.86
CA GLY A 44 -11.19 19.38 -1.73
C GLY A 44 -9.65 19.47 -1.84
N ARG A 45 -8.94 18.47 -1.30
CA ARG A 45 -7.47 18.36 -1.33
C ARG A 45 -7.02 16.92 -1.52
N THR A 46 -7.78 16.14 -2.31
CA THR A 46 -7.45 14.74 -2.59
C THR A 46 -6.34 14.62 -3.66
N GLY A 47 -5.49 13.61 -3.52
CA GLY A 47 -4.34 13.37 -4.40
C GLY A 47 -3.08 14.16 -4.03
N PHE A 48 -3.11 14.91 -2.92
CA PHE A 48 -1.96 15.72 -2.48
C PHE A 48 -0.77 14.87 -2.05
N ALA A 49 -0.98 13.75 -1.38
CA ALA A 49 0.10 12.86 -0.99
C ALA A 49 0.85 12.31 -2.21
N HIS A 50 0.13 11.93 -3.25
CA HIS A 50 0.72 11.46 -4.51
C HIS A 50 1.36 12.60 -5.33
N LEU A 51 0.70 13.76 -5.45
CA LEU A 51 1.30 14.93 -6.07
C LEU A 51 2.62 15.30 -5.35
N PHE A 52 2.62 15.18 -4.03
CA PHE A 52 3.81 15.52 -3.24
C PHE A 52 4.95 14.52 -3.47
N GLU A 53 4.66 13.23 -3.65
CA GLU A 53 5.65 12.25 -4.09
C GLU A 53 6.39 12.73 -5.33
N HIS A 54 5.66 13.22 -6.36
CA HIS A 54 6.23 13.78 -7.58
C HIS A 54 7.03 15.08 -7.32
N MET A 55 6.52 15.96 -6.43
CA MET A 55 7.19 17.22 -6.11
C MET A 55 8.55 17.00 -5.43
N MET A 56 8.72 15.94 -4.67
CA MET A 56 9.97 15.59 -3.99
C MET A 56 11.14 15.29 -4.97
N PHE A 57 10.86 15.04 -6.24
CA PHE A 57 11.86 14.85 -7.27
C PHE A 57 12.14 16.11 -8.12
N GLN A 58 11.53 17.25 -7.78
CA GLN A 58 11.72 18.49 -8.52
C GLN A 58 12.95 19.30 -8.10
N GLY A 59 13.82 18.67 -7.28
CA GLY A 59 15.04 19.28 -6.71
C GLY A 59 14.82 19.89 -5.34
N SER A 60 15.91 20.23 -4.69
CA SER A 60 16.01 20.85 -3.38
C SER A 60 17.05 21.98 -3.42
N ALA A 61 17.37 22.59 -2.29
CA ALA A 61 18.26 23.75 -2.26
C ALA A 61 19.64 23.46 -2.86
N HIS A 62 20.19 22.24 -2.67
CA HIS A 62 21.54 21.87 -3.09
C HIS A 62 21.54 20.83 -4.22
N VAL A 63 20.40 20.25 -4.52
CA VAL A 63 20.24 19.20 -5.55
C VAL A 63 19.27 19.68 -6.62
N PRO A 64 19.75 20.18 -7.78
CA PRO A 64 18.90 20.56 -8.89
C PRO A 64 18.00 19.44 -9.38
N LYS A 65 16.88 19.80 -10.05
CA LYS A 65 15.99 18.84 -10.69
C LYS A 65 16.77 17.84 -11.53
N ASN A 66 16.40 16.57 -11.45
CA ASN A 66 17.00 15.40 -12.10
C ASN A 66 18.39 14.95 -11.56
N LEU A 67 19.12 15.80 -10.84
CA LEU A 67 20.44 15.44 -10.34
C LEU A 67 20.39 14.27 -9.33
N HIS A 68 19.30 14.16 -8.56
CA HIS A 68 19.11 13.03 -7.63
C HIS A 68 19.14 11.69 -8.38
N PHE A 69 18.33 11.53 -9.43
CA PHE A 69 18.34 10.33 -10.28
C PHE A 69 19.71 10.08 -10.89
N GLU A 70 20.30 11.12 -11.49
CA GLU A 70 21.60 11.01 -12.16
C GLU A 70 22.70 10.54 -11.21
N LEU A 71 22.77 11.04 -9.98
CA LEU A 71 23.80 10.67 -9.01
C LEU A 71 23.64 9.22 -8.53
N VAL A 72 22.40 8.79 -8.25
CA VAL A 72 22.15 7.40 -7.84
C VAL A 72 22.43 6.43 -8.97
N GLU A 73 21.99 6.72 -10.20
CA GLU A 73 22.25 5.88 -11.37
C GLU A 73 23.75 5.80 -11.71
N ARG A 74 24.48 6.91 -11.63
CA ARG A 74 25.96 6.93 -11.80
C ARG A 74 26.70 6.14 -10.74
N ALA A 75 26.13 6.09 -9.51
CA ALA A 75 26.67 5.25 -8.44
C ALA A 75 26.36 3.75 -8.64
N GLY A 76 25.61 3.38 -9.70
CA GLY A 76 25.19 2.01 -9.95
C GLY A 76 23.99 1.58 -9.10
N GLY A 77 23.26 2.55 -8.54
CA GLY A 77 22.07 2.34 -7.73
C GLY A 77 20.77 2.43 -8.51
N SER A 78 19.69 2.20 -7.80
CA SER A 78 18.32 2.41 -8.26
C SER A 78 17.54 3.13 -7.17
N LEU A 79 16.54 3.93 -7.57
CA LEU A 79 15.66 4.63 -6.65
C LEU A 79 14.23 4.63 -7.17
N ASN A 80 13.29 4.75 -6.24
CA ASN A 80 11.89 4.97 -6.54
C ASN A 80 11.17 5.57 -5.31
N ALA A 81 9.89 5.87 -5.47
CA ALA A 81 9.00 6.24 -4.40
C ALA A 81 7.64 5.57 -4.58
N SER A 82 6.83 5.59 -3.56
CA SER A 82 5.44 5.17 -3.68
C SER A 82 4.56 5.82 -2.61
N THR A 83 3.33 6.12 -2.99
CA THR A 83 2.29 6.61 -2.09
C THR A 83 1.19 5.57 -1.97
N TRP A 84 0.73 5.36 -0.74
CA TRP A 84 -0.40 4.52 -0.42
C TRP A 84 -1.38 5.27 0.48
N PHE A 85 -2.40 4.63 0.95
CA PHE A 85 -3.37 5.26 1.84
C PHE A 85 -2.74 5.74 3.15
N ASP A 86 -1.83 4.95 3.72
CA ASP A 86 -1.29 5.14 5.07
C ASP A 86 0.11 5.73 5.11
N ARG A 87 0.79 5.84 3.95
CA ARG A 87 2.20 6.20 3.88
C ARG A 87 2.62 6.77 2.55
N THR A 88 3.75 7.48 2.57
CA THR A 88 4.57 7.79 1.38
C THR A 88 6.01 7.42 1.71
N ASN A 89 6.68 6.65 0.84
CA ASN A 89 8.07 6.29 1.07
C ASN A 89 8.95 6.53 -0.15
N TYR A 90 10.22 6.76 0.14
CA TYR A 90 11.28 6.96 -0.83
C TYR A 90 12.36 5.93 -0.53
N PHE A 91 12.84 5.23 -1.54
CA PHE A 91 13.76 4.13 -1.33
C PHE A 91 14.81 4.05 -2.43
N GLU A 92 16.02 3.69 -2.01
CA GLU A 92 17.19 3.57 -2.85
C GLU A 92 17.94 2.29 -2.52
N THR A 93 18.55 1.68 -3.54
CA THR A 93 19.50 0.58 -3.36
C THR A 93 20.73 0.88 -4.17
N LEU A 94 21.90 0.86 -3.53
CA LEU A 94 23.17 1.21 -4.15
C LEU A 94 24.33 0.45 -3.50
N PRO A 95 25.53 0.41 -4.16
CA PRO A 95 26.71 -0.16 -3.55
C PRO A 95 27.01 0.50 -2.21
N SER A 96 27.36 -0.30 -1.20
CA SER A 96 27.47 0.12 0.20
C SER A 96 28.41 1.30 0.46
N HIS A 97 29.46 1.45 -0.37
CA HIS A 97 30.40 2.58 -0.26
C HIS A 97 29.80 3.93 -0.67
N HIS A 98 28.61 3.94 -1.28
CA HIS A 98 27.84 5.15 -1.62
C HIS A 98 26.72 5.48 -0.61
N LEU A 99 26.66 4.82 0.56
CA LEU A 99 25.65 5.10 1.58
C LEU A 99 25.53 6.58 1.92
N GLU A 100 26.65 7.29 2.08
CA GLU A 100 26.64 8.72 2.42
C GLU A 100 25.99 9.58 1.33
N LEU A 101 26.11 9.20 0.06
CA LEU A 101 25.43 9.86 -1.06
C LEU A 101 23.90 9.79 -0.90
N ALA A 102 23.37 8.60 -0.64
CA ALA A 102 21.94 8.41 -0.44
C ALA A 102 21.42 9.20 0.77
N LEU A 103 22.12 9.14 1.90
CA LEU A 103 21.78 9.90 3.10
C LEU A 103 21.78 11.41 2.86
N TRP A 104 22.75 11.92 2.12
CA TRP A 104 22.81 13.33 1.76
C TRP A 104 21.62 13.73 0.88
N LEU A 105 21.32 12.97 -0.16
CA LEU A 105 20.22 13.26 -1.08
C LEU A 105 18.87 13.27 -0.38
N GLU A 106 18.59 12.27 0.45
CA GLU A 106 17.35 12.16 1.20
C GLU A 106 17.21 13.25 2.26
N SER A 107 18.29 13.55 2.99
CA SER A 107 18.28 14.63 3.99
C SER A 107 18.11 16.01 3.35
N ASP A 108 18.70 16.24 2.17
CA ASP A 108 18.57 17.53 1.47
C ASP A 108 17.13 17.78 1.06
N ARG A 109 16.43 16.78 0.52
CA ARG A 109 15.01 16.97 0.19
C ARG A 109 14.10 17.01 1.41
N MET A 110 14.42 16.33 2.52
CA MET A 110 13.65 16.46 3.77
C MET A 110 13.81 17.86 4.38
N GLY A 111 15.01 18.40 4.42
CA GLY A 111 15.29 19.66 5.11
C GLY A 111 15.13 20.92 4.24
N TRP A 112 15.37 20.80 2.93
CA TRP A 112 15.56 21.98 2.06
C TRP A 112 14.83 21.90 0.72
N LEU A 113 13.69 21.22 0.65
CA LEU A 113 12.85 21.13 -0.56
C LEU A 113 12.24 22.49 -0.95
N LEU A 114 11.64 23.18 0.02
CA LEU A 114 10.77 24.34 -0.24
C LEU A 114 11.45 25.50 -0.99
N PRO A 115 12.74 25.86 -0.74
CA PRO A 115 13.40 26.91 -1.51
C PRO A 115 13.50 26.62 -3.02
N ALA A 116 13.46 25.36 -3.41
CA ALA A 116 13.52 24.94 -4.81
C ALA A 116 12.15 24.86 -5.49
N MET A 117 11.05 24.98 -4.77
CA MET A 117 9.69 24.85 -5.31
C MET A 117 9.23 26.14 -5.99
N THR A 118 8.74 26.02 -7.22
CA THR A 118 8.22 27.12 -8.03
C THR A 118 6.84 26.80 -8.59
N ALA A 119 6.08 27.82 -8.96
CA ALA A 119 4.77 27.63 -9.60
C ALA A 119 4.86 26.81 -10.92
N GLU A 120 5.94 26.99 -11.67
CA GLU A 120 6.21 26.24 -12.90
C GLU A 120 6.41 24.75 -12.62
N LYS A 121 7.19 24.40 -11.59
CA LYS A 121 7.40 23.00 -11.17
C LYS A 121 6.11 22.36 -10.70
N LEU A 122 5.30 23.08 -9.92
CA LEU A 122 4.00 22.61 -9.47
C LEU A 122 3.08 22.37 -10.67
N GLN A 123 2.94 23.34 -11.57
CA GLN A 123 2.10 23.20 -12.78
C GLN A 123 2.55 22.00 -13.63
N ASN A 124 3.84 21.81 -13.81
CA ASN A 124 4.38 20.67 -14.54
C ASN A 124 3.96 19.33 -13.89
N GLN A 125 4.03 19.21 -12.53
CA GLN A 125 3.65 17.98 -11.86
C GLN A 125 2.13 17.76 -11.83
N GLN A 126 1.33 18.81 -11.75
CA GLN A 126 -0.12 18.71 -11.94
C GLN A 126 -0.46 18.11 -13.31
N ASP A 127 0.24 18.52 -14.37
CA ASP A 127 0.05 17.98 -15.72
C ASP A 127 0.54 16.52 -15.84
N VAL A 128 1.66 16.17 -15.19
CA VAL A 128 2.17 14.80 -15.13
C VAL A 128 1.17 13.87 -14.44
N VAL A 129 0.68 14.22 -13.26
CA VAL A 129 -0.32 13.42 -12.51
C VAL A 129 -1.63 13.29 -13.29
N ARG A 130 -2.06 14.36 -13.96
CA ARG A 130 -3.24 14.32 -14.84
C ARG A 130 -3.08 13.33 -16.00
N ASN A 131 -1.91 13.32 -16.63
CA ASN A 131 -1.59 12.38 -17.70
C ASN A 131 -1.48 10.95 -17.18
N GLU A 132 -0.90 10.76 -16.02
CA GLU A 132 -0.84 9.46 -15.34
C GLU A 132 -2.23 8.90 -15.07
N LYS A 133 -3.14 9.71 -14.51
CA LYS A 133 -4.52 9.28 -14.30
C LYS A 133 -5.18 8.80 -15.58
N ARG A 134 -5.02 9.57 -16.66
CA ARG A 134 -5.56 9.18 -17.98
C ARG A 134 -4.98 7.86 -18.48
N GLN A 135 -3.68 7.64 -18.33
CA GLN A 135 -2.98 6.45 -18.84
C GLN A 135 -3.19 5.22 -17.99
N VAL A 136 -3.19 5.37 -16.65
CA VAL A 136 -3.22 4.24 -15.72
C VAL A 136 -4.64 3.85 -15.33
N TYR A 137 -5.55 4.83 -15.26
CA TYR A 137 -6.92 4.61 -14.79
C TYR A 137 -7.95 4.77 -15.91
N ASP A 138 -8.07 5.95 -16.50
CA ASP A 138 -9.20 6.29 -17.38
C ASP A 138 -9.17 5.53 -18.72
N SER A 139 -7.98 5.22 -19.26
CA SER A 139 -7.82 4.51 -20.53
C SER A 139 -7.72 2.98 -20.41
N ARG A 140 -7.67 2.45 -19.19
CA ARG A 140 -7.60 1.00 -18.96
C ARG A 140 -8.98 0.39 -18.75
N PRO A 141 -9.29 -0.76 -19.36
CA PRO A 141 -10.49 -1.49 -19.00
C PRO A 141 -10.55 -1.74 -17.48
N TYR A 142 -11.69 -1.47 -16.89
CA TYR A 142 -11.91 -1.59 -15.44
C TYR A 142 -11.04 -0.65 -14.56
N GLY A 143 -10.43 0.39 -15.11
CA GLY A 143 -9.40 1.18 -14.41
C GLY A 143 -9.89 1.97 -13.19
N ASP A 144 -11.20 2.17 -13.02
CA ASP A 144 -11.84 2.87 -11.91
C ASP A 144 -12.48 1.93 -10.87
N TRP A 145 -12.24 0.63 -10.98
CA TRP A 145 -12.91 -0.38 -10.12
C TRP A 145 -12.64 -0.19 -8.63
N ASP A 146 -11.41 0.17 -8.27
CA ASP A 146 -11.00 0.34 -6.88
C ASP A 146 -11.67 1.55 -6.22
N GLU A 147 -11.80 2.68 -6.95
CA GLU A 147 -12.53 3.86 -6.51
C GLU A 147 -14.02 3.58 -6.27
N ARG A 148 -14.66 2.90 -7.23
CA ARG A 148 -16.05 2.47 -7.10
C ARG A 148 -16.25 1.50 -5.95
N MET A 149 -15.34 0.51 -5.80
CA MET A 149 -15.40 -0.45 -4.70
C MET A 149 -15.21 0.24 -3.35
N GLN A 150 -14.25 1.17 -3.22
CA GLN A 150 -14.06 1.96 -2.01
C GLN A 150 -15.31 2.79 -1.67
N ALA A 151 -15.95 3.38 -2.69
CA ALA A 151 -17.18 4.13 -2.52
C ALA A 151 -18.37 3.27 -2.06
N LEU A 152 -18.40 1.99 -2.42
CA LEU A 152 -19.41 1.03 -1.96
C LEU A 152 -19.11 0.50 -0.55
N VAL A 153 -17.84 0.31 -0.23
CA VAL A 153 -17.40 -0.26 1.05
C VAL A 153 -17.40 0.78 2.17
N PHE A 154 -16.94 2.01 1.89
CA PHE A 154 -16.74 3.05 2.90
C PHE A 154 -17.78 4.18 2.81
N PRO A 155 -18.22 4.74 3.96
CA PRO A 155 -19.11 5.90 3.98
C PRO A 155 -18.43 7.14 3.38
N GLU A 156 -19.21 8.16 3.02
CA GLU A 156 -18.77 9.33 2.27
C GLU A 156 -17.65 10.12 2.96
N ASP A 157 -17.68 10.17 4.27
CA ASP A 157 -16.71 10.87 5.11
C ASP A 157 -15.51 10.01 5.59
N HIS A 158 -15.38 8.78 5.07
CA HIS A 158 -14.28 7.90 5.45
C HIS A 158 -13.00 8.22 4.67
N PRO A 159 -11.80 8.27 5.31
CA PRO A 159 -10.55 8.64 4.65
C PRO A 159 -10.08 7.67 3.55
N TYR A 160 -10.56 6.44 3.52
CA TYR A 160 -10.24 5.48 2.45
C TYR A 160 -11.26 5.44 1.31
N ARG A 161 -12.20 6.38 1.28
CA ARG A 161 -13.21 6.41 0.22
C ARG A 161 -12.68 6.93 -1.12
N HIS A 162 -11.60 7.65 -1.15
CA HIS A 162 -11.01 8.21 -2.37
C HIS A 162 -9.69 7.54 -2.75
N LYS A 163 -9.37 7.55 -4.02
CA LYS A 163 -8.09 7.03 -4.55
C LYS A 163 -6.90 7.84 -4.09
N VAL A 164 -5.74 7.17 -4.03
CA VAL A 164 -4.44 7.81 -3.78
C VAL A 164 -4.11 8.89 -4.81
N ILE A 165 -4.47 8.67 -6.10
CA ILE A 165 -4.24 9.68 -7.16
C ILE A 165 -5.15 10.90 -7.03
N GLY A 166 -6.26 10.79 -6.31
CA GLY A 166 -7.20 11.87 -6.02
C GLY A 166 -8.00 12.42 -7.20
N SER A 167 -8.72 13.51 -6.95
CA SER A 167 -9.50 14.25 -7.93
C SER A 167 -8.62 15.17 -8.77
N MET A 168 -8.85 15.20 -10.09
CA MET A 168 -8.12 16.12 -10.97
C MET A 168 -8.51 17.58 -10.77
N GLU A 169 -9.68 17.84 -10.22
CA GLU A 169 -10.12 19.19 -9.81
C GLU A 169 -9.31 19.68 -8.62
N ASP A 170 -9.15 18.83 -7.60
CA ASP A 170 -8.36 19.13 -6.40
C ASP A 170 -6.88 19.35 -6.76
N ILE A 171 -6.31 18.46 -7.60
CA ILE A 171 -4.94 18.58 -8.08
C ILE A 171 -4.73 19.87 -8.87
N ALA A 172 -5.65 20.24 -9.77
CA ALA A 172 -5.56 21.48 -10.54
C ALA A 172 -5.70 22.75 -9.68
N ALA A 173 -6.43 22.67 -8.57
CA ALA A 173 -6.61 23.77 -7.63
C ALA A 173 -5.44 23.93 -6.63
N ALA A 174 -4.50 22.97 -6.59
CA ALA A 174 -3.36 23.01 -5.68
C ALA A 174 -2.46 24.23 -5.94
N SER A 175 -2.11 24.93 -4.87
CA SER A 175 -1.22 26.10 -4.90
C SER A 175 0.12 25.81 -4.23
N LEU A 176 1.12 26.68 -4.45
CA LEU A 176 2.40 26.61 -3.72
C LEU A 176 2.21 26.76 -2.20
N HIS A 177 1.17 27.45 -1.76
CA HIS A 177 0.86 27.56 -0.34
C HIS A 177 0.44 26.21 0.22
N ASP A 178 -0.43 25.48 -0.49
CA ASP A 178 -0.87 24.13 -0.10
C ASP A 178 0.32 23.16 -0.09
N VAL A 179 1.21 23.24 -1.08
CA VAL A 179 2.44 22.43 -1.12
C VAL A 179 3.32 22.70 0.09
N ARG A 180 3.49 23.98 0.46
CA ARG A 180 4.26 24.36 1.65
C ARG A 180 3.63 23.82 2.93
N GLU A 181 2.32 24.06 3.12
CA GLU A 181 1.58 23.60 4.30
C GLU A 181 1.69 22.06 4.46
N PHE A 182 1.53 21.32 3.36
CA PHE A 182 1.61 19.86 3.37
C PHE A 182 3.01 19.37 3.74
N PHE A 183 4.06 20.00 3.19
CA PHE A 183 5.44 19.66 3.51
C PHE A 183 5.76 19.92 4.99
N GLU A 184 5.52 21.15 5.46
CA GLU A 184 5.79 21.56 6.84
C GLU A 184 5.01 20.73 7.87
N THR A 185 3.85 20.18 7.48
CA THR A 185 3.02 19.35 8.33
C THR A 185 3.50 17.90 8.41
N PHE A 186 3.89 17.31 7.31
CA PHE A 186 4.05 15.86 7.23
C PHE A 186 5.47 15.38 6.92
N TYR A 187 6.28 16.18 6.21
CA TYR A 187 7.62 15.79 5.77
C TYR A 187 8.70 16.25 6.74
N VAL A 188 8.54 15.83 7.99
CA VAL A 188 9.38 16.23 9.13
C VAL A 188 9.99 15.00 9.80
N PRO A 189 11.18 15.14 10.43
CA PRO A 189 11.90 14.01 11.03
C PRO A 189 11.06 13.19 12.01
N ASN A 190 10.32 13.83 12.89
CA ASN A 190 9.49 13.16 13.91
C ASN A 190 8.24 12.45 13.36
N ASN A 191 7.93 12.60 12.07
CA ASN A 191 6.90 11.84 11.35
C ASN A 191 7.49 10.79 10.40
N ALA A 192 8.79 10.50 10.50
CA ALA A 192 9.48 9.62 9.59
C ALA A 192 10.17 8.44 10.29
N VAL A 193 10.40 7.38 9.51
CA VAL A 193 11.26 6.24 9.84
C VAL A 193 12.28 6.08 8.72
N LEU A 194 13.56 6.12 9.06
CA LEU A 194 14.66 5.82 8.15
C LEU A 194 15.18 4.41 8.46
N THR A 195 15.10 3.51 7.51
CA THR A 195 15.68 2.18 7.64
C THR A 195 16.82 1.97 6.64
N LEU A 196 17.95 1.49 7.14
CA LEU A 196 19.10 1.07 6.35
C LEU A 196 19.28 -0.45 6.51
N ALA A 197 19.28 -1.20 5.41
CA ALA A 197 19.46 -2.64 5.42
C ALA A 197 20.55 -3.07 4.41
N GLY A 198 21.44 -3.96 4.82
CA GLY A 198 22.51 -4.47 3.94
C GLY A 198 23.91 -4.28 4.50
N ASP A 199 24.90 -4.14 3.62
CA ASP A 199 26.30 -4.03 3.98
C ASP A 199 26.61 -2.66 4.60
N LEU A 200 26.43 -2.57 5.90
CA LEU A 200 26.71 -1.38 6.69
C LEU A 200 27.38 -1.75 8.02
N GLU A 201 28.10 -0.79 8.55
CA GLU A 201 28.65 -0.84 9.91
C GLU A 201 27.79 0.10 10.76
N PRO A 202 27.08 -0.39 11.80
CA PRO A 202 26.05 0.35 12.50
C PRO A 202 26.50 1.70 13.08
N ASP A 203 27.60 1.73 13.84
CA ASP A 203 28.10 2.98 14.45
C ASP A 203 28.45 4.04 13.39
N ARG A 204 29.07 3.63 12.29
CA ARG A 204 29.39 4.53 11.18
C ARG A 204 28.13 4.99 10.47
N ALA A 205 27.18 4.10 10.23
CA ALA A 205 25.91 4.44 9.58
C ALA A 205 25.13 5.43 10.43
N LEU A 206 25.04 5.21 11.76
CA LEU A 206 24.38 6.11 12.68
C LEU A 206 25.04 7.50 12.68
N ALA A 207 26.36 7.56 12.76
CA ALA A 207 27.10 8.85 12.71
C ALA A 207 26.85 9.64 11.41
N LEU A 208 26.72 8.93 10.26
CA LEU A 208 26.33 9.56 9.00
C LEU A 208 24.87 10.06 9.02
N VAL A 209 23.96 9.28 9.57
CA VAL A 209 22.54 9.69 9.74
C VAL A 209 22.46 10.93 10.65
N GLU A 210 23.13 10.93 11.79
CA GLU A 210 23.19 12.08 12.70
C GLU A 210 23.75 13.34 12.01
N ARG A 211 24.82 13.17 11.22
CA ARG A 211 25.44 14.26 10.48
C ARG A 211 24.50 14.91 9.48
N HIS A 212 23.75 14.12 8.72
CA HIS A 212 22.91 14.61 7.62
C HIS A 212 21.50 14.97 8.05
N PHE A 213 20.86 14.18 8.92
CA PHE A 213 19.49 14.40 9.36
C PHE A 213 19.37 15.16 10.69
N GLY A 214 20.38 15.08 11.56
CA GLY A 214 20.36 15.75 12.86
C GLY A 214 20.13 17.27 12.80
N PRO A 215 20.69 18.01 11.81
CA PRO A 215 20.45 19.46 11.67
C PRO A 215 19.02 19.84 11.25
N ILE A 216 18.20 18.89 10.77
CA ILE A 216 16.82 19.16 10.33
C ILE A 216 15.93 19.29 11.57
N PRO A 217 15.21 20.41 11.75
CA PRO A 217 14.39 20.60 12.94
C PRO A 217 13.17 19.65 12.96
N ALA A 218 12.76 19.26 14.15
CA ALA A 218 11.47 18.58 14.34
C ALA A 218 10.31 19.49 13.93
N GLY A 219 9.28 18.89 13.34
CA GLY A 219 8.00 19.57 13.09
C GLY A 219 7.01 19.43 14.24
N ALA A 220 5.87 20.10 14.11
CA ALA A 220 4.74 19.83 14.99
C ALA A 220 4.23 18.37 14.79
N PRO A 221 3.62 17.76 15.81
CA PRO A 221 2.93 16.47 15.60
C PRO A 221 1.90 16.60 14.47
N PRO A 222 1.82 15.60 13.55
CA PRO A 222 0.81 15.62 12.50
C PRO A 222 -0.61 15.74 13.07
N PRO A 223 -1.51 16.44 12.37
CA PRO A 223 -2.90 16.54 12.80
C PRO A 223 -3.58 15.18 12.79
N PRO A 224 -4.67 15.00 13.55
CA PRO A 224 -5.49 13.80 13.46
C PRO A 224 -5.97 13.54 12.03
N ILE A 225 -6.09 12.26 11.69
CA ILE A 225 -6.64 11.84 10.39
C ILE A 225 -8.07 12.39 10.28
N PRO A 226 -8.41 13.09 9.18
CA PRO A 226 -9.74 13.68 9.00
C PRO A 226 -10.81 12.63 8.74
N GLY A 227 -12.06 12.98 8.99
CA GLY A 227 -13.22 12.16 8.68
C GLY A 227 -13.57 11.12 9.73
N ARG A 228 -14.49 10.23 9.36
CA ARG A 228 -15.01 9.16 10.23
C ARG A 228 -14.12 7.92 10.10
N LEU A 229 -13.31 7.64 11.11
CA LEU A 229 -12.35 6.52 11.09
C LEU A 229 -13.00 5.16 11.29
N ASP A 230 -14.09 5.08 12.05
CA ASP A 230 -14.83 3.82 12.26
C ASP A 230 -16.10 3.79 11.41
N PRO A 231 -16.11 3.06 10.29
CA PRO A 231 -17.27 2.91 9.44
C PRO A 231 -18.27 1.86 9.96
N GLY A 232 -17.96 1.20 11.10
CA GLY A 232 -18.65 0.01 11.60
C GLY A 232 -18.14 -1.29 10.95
N ASP A 233 -18.40 -2.41 11.60
CA ASP A 233 -17.89 -3.73 11.20
C ASP A 233 -18.44 -4.18 9.86
N ARG A 234 -19.64 -3.76 9.49
CA ARG A 234 -20.37 -4.20 8.30
C ARG A 234 -20.93 -3.02 7.51
N ILE A 235 -21.18 -3.27 6.23
CA ILE A 235 -21.81 -2.30 5.32
C ILE A 235 -23.27 -2.06 5.71
N GLY A 236 -23.94 -3.07 6.28
CA GLY A 236 -25.33 -3.03 6.73
C GLY A 236 -26.31 -3.74 5.80
N SER A 237 -25.95 -3.90 4.53
CA SER A 237 -26.72 -4.62 3.51
C SER A 237 -25.84 -4.99 2.32
N THR A 238 -26.34 -5.80 1.41
CA THR A 238 -25.69 -5.96 0.10
C THR A 238 -25.97 -4.72 -0.76
N VAL A 239 -24.92 -3.97 -1.07
CA VAL A 239 -24.95 -2.83 -2.00
C VAL A 239 -24.44 -3.25 -3.37
N ARG A 240 -25.03 -2.72 -4.47
CA ARG A 240 -24.67 -3.09 -5.83
C ARG A 240 -24.51 -1.88 -6.72
N GLU A 241 -23.54 -1.96 -7.64
CA GLU A 241 -23.33 -1.01 -8.71
C GLU A 241 -23.07 -1.78 -10.02
N GLU A 242 -23.68 -1.34 -11.12
CA GLU A 242 -23.38 -1.82 -12.46
C GLU A 242 -22.72 -0.69 -13.26
N ALA A 243 -21.58 -0.98 -13.86
CA ALA A 243 -20.86 -0.08 -14.75
C ALA A 243 -20.82 -0.68 -16.17
N ARG A 244 -21.13 0.14 -17.18
CA ARG A 244 -20.97 -0.21 -18.59
C ARG A 244 -19.86 0.63 -19.19
N GLY A 245 -19.03 0.03 -20.03
CA GLY A 245 -17.90 0.73 -20.62
C GLY A 245 -17.12 -0.11 -21.62
N ALA A 246 -16.05 0.47 -22.13
CA ALA A 246 -15.13 -0.19 -23.07
C ALA A 246 -14.30 -1.29 -22.40
N VAL A 247 -14.98 -2.30 -21.85
CA VAL A 247 -14.37 -3.47 -21.21
C VAL A 247 -14.56 -4.70 -22.10
N PRO A 248 -13.54 -5.60 -22.18
CA PRO A 248 -13.61 -6.72 -23.11
C PRO A 248 -14.53 -7.86 -22.63
N LEU A 249 -14.79 -7.98 -21.34
CA LEU A 249 -15.51 -9.11 -20.75
C LEU A 249 -16.32 -8.65 -19.54
N PRO A 250 -17.42 -9.36 -19.20
CA PRO A 250 -18.10 -9.13 -17.94
C PRO A 250 -17.17 -9.52 -16.76
N ARG A 251 -17.13 -8.65 -15.76
CA ARG A 251 -16.33 -8.86 -14.56
C ARG A 251 -17.12 -8.46 -13.32
N VAL A 252 -17.08 -9.31 -12.30
CA VAL A 252 -17.77 -9.07 -11.03
C VAL A 252 -16.74 -9.01 -9.91
N TYR A 253 -16.90 -8.00 -9.07
CA TYR A 253 -16.14 -7.79 -7.85
C TYR A 253 -17.09 -7.93 -6.66
N VAL A 254 -16.67 -8.67 -5.65
CA VAL A 254 -17.40 -8.77 -4.38
C VAL A 254 -16.47 -8.36 -3.25
N GLY A 255 -16.81 -7.27 -2.58
CA GLY A 255 -16.04 -6.70 -1.48
C GLY A 255 -16.76 -6.84 -0.13
N SER A 256 -16.00 -6.97 0.96
CA SER A 256 -16.51 -6.98 2.34
C SER A 256 -15.56 -6.25 3.26
N ARG A 257 -16.07 -5.52 4.26
CA ARG A 257 -15.23 -4.94 5.31
C ARG A 257 -14.64 -6.04 6.16
N ILE A 258 -13.40 -5.84 6.58
CA ILE A 258 -12.64 -6.76 7.43
C ILE A 258 -11.90 -5.95 8.50
N PRO A 259 -11.32 -6.60 9.53
CA PRO A 259 -10.46 -5.93 10.50
C PRO A 259 -9.32 -5.16 9.82
N PRO A 260 -8.84 -4.05 10.41
CA PRO A 260 -7.73 -3.29 9.86
C PRO A 260 -6.43 -4.09 9.94
N PHE A 261 -5.44 -3.71 9.11
CA PHE A 261 -4.11 -4.36 9.10
C PHE A 261 -3.40 -4.31 10.48
N THR A 262 -3.76 -3.35 11.32
CA THR A 262 -3.21 -3.23 12.68
C THR A 262 -3.81 -4.19 13.70
N ASP A 263 -4.84 -4.96 13.31
CA ASP A 263 -5.48 -6.00 14.13
C ASP A 263 -4.95 -7.38 13.72
N ASP A 264 -4.69 -8.26 14.68
CA ASP A 264 -4.22 -9.61 14.38
C ASP A 264 -5.27 -10.47 13.64
N ASP A 265 -6.56 -10.15 13.73
CA ASP A 265 -7.62 -10.79 12.95
C ASP A 265 -7.52 -10.49 11.43
N PHE A 266 -6.71 -9.51 11.01
CA PHE A 266 -6.41 -9.30 9.59
C PHE A 266 -5.72 -10.52 8.95
N TYR A 267 -4.86 -11.23 9.70
CA TYR A 267 -4.19 -12.43 9.21
C TYR A 267 -5.16 -13.54 8.84
N VAL A 268 -6.30 -13.63 9.54
CA VAL A 268 -7.37 -14.58 9.20
C VAL A 268 -7.96 -14.25 7.83
N ALA A 269 -8.21 -12.97 7.55
CA ALA A 269 -8.70 -12.52 6.25
C ALA A 269 -7.67 -12.74 5.13
N ASP A 270 -6.38 -12.48 5.37
CA ASP A 270 -5.30 -12.68 4.39
C ASP A 270 -5.15 -14.17 4.02
N VAL A 271 -5.11 -15.06 5.01
CA VAL A 271 -5.07 -16.52 4.77
C VAL A 271 -6.36 -17.01 4.09
N ALA A 272 -7.53 -16.47 4.45
CA ALA A 272 -8.80 -16.81 3.78
C ALA A 272 -8.77 -16.43 2.29
N THR A 273 -8.22 -15.27 1.92
CA THR A 273 -8.07 -14.90 0.50
C THR A 273 -7.07 -15.79 -0.22
N SER A 274 -6.00 -16.24 0.45
CA SER A 274 -5.07 -17.24 -0.10
C SER A 274 -5.75 -18.60 -0.34
N VAL A 275 -6.62 -19.05 0.57
CA VAL A 275 -7.47 -20.26 0.33
C VAL A 275 -8.32 -20.08 -0.91
N LEU A 276 -8.96 -18.90 -1.07
CA LEU A 276 -9.83 -18.61 -2.19
C LEU A 276 -9.11 -18.62 -3.53
N SER A 277 -7.92 -17.99 -3.64
CA SER A 277 -7.37 -17.68 -4.96
C SER A 277 -5.89 -17.98 -5.19
N ASP A 278 -5.08 -18.28 -4.15
CA ASP A 278 -3.66 -18.46 -4.35
C ASP A 278 -3.30 -19.82 -4.98
N GLY A 279 -2.76 -19.75 -6.19
CA GLY A 279 -2.29 -20.90 -6.95
C GLY A 279 -3.43 -21.71 -7.62
N LYS A 280 -3.04 -22.67 -8.45
CA LYS A 280 -3.98 -23.46 -9.25
C LYS A 280 -4.79 -24.49 -8.46
N ALA A 281 -4.45 -24.73 -7.19
CA ALA A 281 -5.20 -25.61 -6.29
C ALA A 281 -6.11 -24.82 -5.32
N SER A 282 -6.29 -23.51 -5.55
CA SER A 282 -7.21 -22.67 -4.77
C SER A 282 -8.67 -22.95 -5.13
N ARG A 283 -9.58 -22.62 -4.22
CA ARG A 283 -11.02 -22.89 -4.38
C ARG A 283 -11.59 -22.30 -5.66
N MET A 284 -11.41 -20.99 -5.85
CA MET A 284 -11.98 -20.31 -7.01
C MET A 284 -11.38 -20.81 -8.32
N TYR A 285 -10.07 -21.10 -8.37
CA TYR A 285 -9.46 -21.63 -9.57
C TYR A 285 -9.99 -23.05 -9.90
N GLU A 286 -9.95 -23.96 -8.92
CA GLU A 286 -10.39 -25.36 -9.15
C GLU A 286 -11.89 -25.46 -9.47
N ARG A 287 -12.73 -24.67 -8.79
CA ARG A 287 -14.18 -24.80 -8.94
C ARG A 287 -14.74 -23.93 -10.07
N LEU A 288 -14.30 -22.67 -10.20
CA LEU A 288 -14.88 -21.73 -11.16
C LEU A 288 -14.17 -21.74 -12.51
N VAL A 289 -12.82 -21.82 -12.50
CA VAL A 289 -12.02 -21.76 -13.73
C VAL A 289 -11.89 -23.14 -14.37
N ARG A 290 -11.42 -24.14 -13.61
CA ARG A 290 -11.13 -25.48 -14.13
C ARG A 290 -12.36 -26.39 -14.18
N GLY A 291 -13.12 -26.42 -13.09
CA GLY A 291 -14.24 -27.35 -12.89
C GLY A 291 -15.50 -26.92 -13.66
N ARG A 292 -16.18 -25.89 -13.15
CA ARG A 292 -17.44 -25.36 -13.74
C ARG A 292 -17.21 -24.61 -15.05
N ARG A 293 -16.00 -24.08 -15.27
CA ARG A 293 -15.62 -23.28 -16.45
C ARG A 293 -16.54 -22.07 -16.68
N VAL A 294 -17.00 -21.46 -15.59
CA VAL A 294 -17.83 -20.25 -15.64
C VAL A 294 -16.98 -18.97 -15.66
N ALA A 295 -15.72 -19.07 -15.28
CA ALA A 295 -14.79 -17.95 -15.20
C ALA A 295 -13.52 -18.23 -16.01
N LYS A 296 -12.97 -17.16 -16.59
CA LYS A 296 -11.67 -17.15 -17.26
C LYS A 296 -10.52 -17.00 -16.25
N ASP A 297 -10.73 -16.17 -15.24
CA ASP A 297 -9.82 -15.93 -14.11
C ASP A 297 -10.60 -15.62 -12.85
N ALA A 298 -9.96 -15.86 -11.70
CA ALA A 298 -10.52 -15.57 -10.40
C ALA A 298 -9.38 -15.23 -9.42
N VAL A 299 -9.49 -14.12 -8.68
CA VAL A 299 -8.53 -13.67 -7.67
C VAL A 299 -9.27 -13.13 -6.44
N ALA A 300 -8.62 -13.21 -5.28
CA ALA A 300 -9.08 -12.57 -4.05
C ALA A 300 -7.87 -12.07 -3.27
N TYR A 301 -8.02 -10.93 -2.61
CA TYR A 301 -6.99 -10.37 -1.73
C TYR A 301 -7.59 -9.42 -0.70
N ALA A 302 -6.89 -9.26 0.42
CA ALA A 302 -7.20 -8.30 1.46
C ALA A 302 -6.33 -7.06 1.30
N PHE A 303 -6.91 -5.88 1.41
CA PHE A 303 -6.17 -4.63 1.43
C PHE A 303 -5.61 -4.38 2.84
N PRO A 304 -4.31 -4.14 3.01
CA PRO A 304 -3.73 -3.88 4.33
C PRO A 304 -3.87 -2.39 4.71
N LEU A 305 -5.09 -1.96 5.06
CA LEU A 305 -5.39 -0.60 5.51
C LEU A 305 -5.28 -0.53 7.04
N ALA A 306 -4.58 0.49 7.55
CA ALA A 306 -4.17 0.51 8.96
C ALA A 306 -5.21 1.14 9.90
N THR A 307 -6.20 1.89 9.38
CA THR A 307 -7.11 2.70 10.22
C THR A 307 -8.57 2.30 10.05
N GLY A 308 -9.27 2.13 11.17
CA GLY A 308 -10.70 1.83 11.18
C GLY A 308 -11.01 0.42 10.69
N ARG A 309 -11.23 0.27 9.39
CA ARG A 309 -11.49 -1.01 8.74
C ARG A 309 -10.67 -1.14 7.46
N SER A 310 -10.37 -2.38 7.13
CA SER A 310 -9.86 -2.78 5.84
C SER A 310 -10.98 -3.37 4.99
N TYR A 311 -10.67 -3.88 3.81
CA TYR A 311 -11.62 -4.67 3.03
C TYR A 311 -10.90 -5.78 2.26
N LEU A 312 -11.60 -6.87 2.03
CA LEU A 312 -11.21 -7.88 1.06
C LEU A 312 -12.04 -7.71 -0.22
N VAL A 313 -11.48 -8.15 -1.33
CA VAL A 313 -12.20 -8.21 -2.60
C VAL A 313 -11.92 -9.54 -3.29
N SER A 314 -12.99 -10.15 -3.83
CA SER A 314 -12.93 -11.28 -4.74
C SER A 314 -13.38 -10.83 -6.12
N ILE A 315 -12.66 -11.20 -7.17
CA ILE A 315 -12.83 -10.73 -8.54
C ILE A 315 -12.95 -11.96 -9.46
N VAL A 316 -13.94 -11.99 -10.30
CA VAL A 316 -14.10 -13.02 -11.33
C VAL A 316 -14.36 -12.38 -12.68
N THR A 317 -13.59 -12.77 -13.68
CA THR A 317 -13.81 -12.40 -15.09
C THR A 317 -14.49 -13.56 -15.83
N GLY A 318 -15.63 -13.26 -16.42
CA GLY A 318 -16.39 -14.24 -17.22
C GLY A 318 -15.88 -14.39 -18.65
N TYR A 319 -16.61 -15.14 -19.45
CA TYR A 319 -16.50 -15.20 -20.91
C TYR A 319 -17.44 -14.17 -21.55
N PRO A 320 -17.37 -13.89 -22.86
CA PRO A 320 -18.20 -12.87 -23.49
C PRO A 320 -19.70 -13.00 -23.25
N GLU A 321 -20.21 -14.21 -23.21
CA GLU A 321 -21.64 -14.51 -22.99
C GLU A 321 -21.99 -14.86 -21.54
N SER A 322 -21.07 -14.65 -20.60
CA SER A 322 -21.33 -14.97 -19.19
C SER A 322 -22.41 -14.06 -18.61
N ASP A 323 -23.39 -14.68 -17.97
CA ASP A 323 -24.39 -13.97 -17.19
C ASP A 323 -23.73 -13.42 -15.88
N PRO A 324 -23.73 -12.10 -15.67
CA PRO A 324 -23.12 -11.49 -14.48
C PRO A 324 -23.77 -11.93 -13.17
N VAL A 325 -25.07 -12.26 -13.18
CA VAL A 325 -25.79 -12.77 -12.00
C VAL A 325 -25.25 -14.16 -11.61
N LEU A 326 -24.96 -14.99 -12.59
CA LEU A 326 -24.35 -16.31 -12.33
C LEU A 326 -22.91 -16.19 -11.88
N LEU A 327 -22.15 -15.19 -12.38
CA LEU A 327 -20.79 -14.90 -11.89
C LEU A 327 -20.82 -14.40 -10.44
N GLU A 328 -21.69 -13.44 -10.09
CA GLU A 328 -21.88 -12.98 -8.72
C GLU A 328 -22.18 -14.14 -7.78
N ARG A 329 -23.17 -14.97 -8.16
CA ARG A 329 -23.55 -16.14 -7.38
C ARG A 329 -22.37 -17.10 -7.18
N ALA A 330 -21.59 -17.34 -8.21
CA ALA A 330 -20.45 -18.24 -8.16
C ALA A 330 -19.36 -17.74 -7.20
N ILE A 331 -19.06 -16.41 -7.18
CA ILE A 331 -18.13 -15.82 -6.22
C ILE A 331 -18.67 -15.97 -4.79
N VAL A 332 -19.94 -15.63 -4.60
CA VAL A 332 -20.58 -15.65 -3.28
C VAL A 332 -20.58 -17.06 -2.70
N GLU A 333 -20.89 -18.08 -3.52
CA GLU A 333 -20.82 -19.49 -3.11
C GLU A 333 -19.43 -19.89 -2.60
N GLU A 334 -18.34 -19.40 -3.23
CA GLU A 334 -16.98 -19.72 -2.78
C GLU A 334 -16.58 -18.95 -1.50
N ILE A 335 -17.00 -17.69 -1.38
CA ILE A 335 -16.78 -16.88 -0.18
C ILE A 335 -17.51 -17.49 1.02
N GLU A 336 -18.80 -17.76 0.88
CA GLU A 336 -19.64 -18.37 1.93
C GLU A 336 -19.17 -19.79 2.24
N GLY A 337 -18.65 -20.51 1.25
CA GLY A 337 -18.06 -21.84 1.40
C GLY A 337 -16.82 -21.88 2.29
N LEU A 338 -16.19 -20.74 2.64
CA LEU A 338 -15.14 -20.69 3.65
C LEU A 338 -15.63 -21.14 5.04
N ALA A 339 -16.93 -21.07 5.31
CA ALA A 339 -17.54 -21.63 6.53
C ALA A 339 -17.30 -23.16 6.67
N GLU A 340 -16.92 -23.84 5.59
CA GLU A 340 -16.61 -25.27 5.55
C GLU A 340 -15.15 -25.52 5.11
N VAL A 341 -14.23 -24.55 5.33
CA VAL A 341 -12.83 -24.70 4.97
C VAL A 341 -12.19 -25.89 5.68
N SER A 342 -11.43 -26.69 4.94
CA SER A 342 -10.72 -27.84 5.49
C SER A 342 -9.32 -27.46 5.99
N ALA A 343 -8.76 -28.24 6.91
CA ALA A 343 -7.39 -28.08 7.38
C ALA A 343 -6.37 -28.12 6.22
N ALA A 344 -6.56 -29.03 5.27
CA ALA A 344 -5.67 -29.16 4.11
C ALA A 344 -5.63 -27.92 3.21
N GLU A 345 -6.75 -27.20 3.07
CA GLU A 345 -6.79 -25.93 2.31
C GLU A 345 -6.05 -24.82 3.07
N VAL A 346 -6.20 -24.76 4.40
CA VAL A 346 -5.51 -23.79 5.25
C VAL A 346 -4.01 -24.07 5.27
N ASP A 347 -3.60 -25.32 5.49
CA ASP A 347 -2.18 -25.73 5.48
C ASP A 347 -1.50 -25.35 4.15
N ARG A 348 -2.19 -25.57 3.02
CA ARG A 348 -1.70 -25.16 1.71
C ARG A 348 -1.57 -23.65 1.58
N ALA A 349 -2.56 -22.89 2.01
CA ALA A 349 -2.56 -21.42 1.96
C ALA A 349 -1.43 -20.85 2.83
N LEU A 350 -1.26 -21.35 4.05
CA LEU A 350 -0.16 -20.98 4.96
C LEU A 350 1.20 -21.25 4.31
N ALA A 351 1.42 -22.43 3.75
CA ALA A 351 2.69 -22.78 3.10
C ALA A 351 3.03 -21.84 1.93
N LEU A 352 2.03 -21.43 1.15
CA LEU A 352 2.21 -20.47 0.06
C LEU A 352 2.53 -19.05 0.57
N THR A 353 1.80 -18.60 1.58
CA THR A 353 2.00 -17.27 2.18
C THR A 353 3.36 -17.18 2.88
N GLU A 354 3.74 -18.19 3.66
CA GLU A 354 5.08 -18.27 4.27
C GLU A 354 6.20 -18.25 3.21
N THR A 355 6.04 -19.05 2.15
CA THR A 355 7.05 -19.11 1.07
C THR A 355 7.19 -17.75 0.38
N ARG A 356 6.08 -17.07 0.11
CA ARG A 356 6.05 -15.73 -0.49
C ARG A 356 6.74 -14.72 0.41
N PHE A 357 6.39 -14.71 1.70
CA PHE A 357 6.98 -13.83 2.69
C PHE A 357 8.50 -14.02 2.82
N LEU A 358 8.96 -15.26 2.97
CA LEU A 358 10.40 -15.56 3.08
C LEU A 358 11.19 -15.13 1.84
N ARG A 359 10.64 -15.34 0.63
CA ARG A 359 11.28 -14.89 -0.62
C ARG A 359 11.37 -13.38 -0.74
N GLN A 360 10.39 -12.65 -0.23
CA GLN A 360 10.43 -11.18 -0.21
C GLN A 360 11.57 -10.68 0.67
N LEU A 361 11.86 -11.36 1.78
CA LEU A 361 12.93 -11.01 2.71
C LEU A 361 14.36 -11.27 2.19
N GLU A 362 14.51 -11.93 1.07
CA GLU A 362 15.83 -12.07 0.40
C GLU A 362 16.37 -10.72 -0.08
N ARG A 363 15.49 -9.74 -0.32
CA ARG A 363 15.86 -8.40 -0.79
C ARG A 363 16.04 -7.42 0.37
N PHE A 364 17.17 -6.74 0.45
CA PHE A 364 17.42 -5.70 1.46
C PHE A 364 16.41 -4.56 1.39
N ALA A 365 16.02 -4.15 0.17
CA ALA A 365 14.98 -3.14 -0.02
C ALA A 365 13.64 -3.52 0.64
N THR A 366 13.22 -4.78 0.52
CA THR A 366 12.00 -5.26 1.15
C THR A 366 12.13 -5.35 2.66
N ARG A 367 13.30 -5.78 3.18
CA ARG A 367 13.56 -5.77 4.63
C ARG A 367 13.49 -4.36 5.19
N ALA A 368 14.10 -3.39 4.52
CA ALA A 368 14.05 -1.98 4.91
C ALA A 368 12.62 -1.44 4.90
N ASP A 369 11.84 -1.76 3.88
CA ASP A 369 10.45 -1.35 3.75
C ASP A 369 9.56 -1.93 4.86
N LEU A 370 9.64 -3.24 5.10
CA LEU A 370 8.84 -3.90 6.14
C LEU A 370 9.22 -3.45 7.56
N LEU A 371 10.51 -3.28 7.86
CA LEU A 371 10.95 -2.73 9.15
C LEU A 371 10.40 -1.31 9.37
N SER A 372 10.47 -0.45 8.34
CA SER A 372 9.86 0.89 8.38
C SER A 372 8.36 0.84 8.57
N MET A 373 7.67 -0.06 7.87
CA MET A 373 6.23 -0.25 7.97
C MET A 373 5.79 -0.64 9.38
N TYR A 374 6.41 -1.66 9.96
CA TYR A 374 6.08 -2.11 11.31
C TYR A 374 6.41 -1.05 12.36
N GLU A 375 7.54 -0.38 12.24
CA GLU A 375 7.88 0.74 13.11
C GLU A 375 6.89 1.90 13.00
N GLN A 376 6.48 2.26 11.79
CA GLN A 376 5.58 3.40 11.58
C GLN A 376 4.15 3.11 12.02
N LEU A 377 3.63 1.92 11.72
CA LEU A 377 2.22 1.58 11.96
C LEU A 377 1.97 1.02 13.36
N PHE A 378 2.95 0.31 13.94
CA PHE A 378 2.79 -0.39 15.22
C PHE A 378 3.74 0.13 16.32
N GLY A 379 4.74 0.94 15.97
CA GLY A 379 5.79 1.36 16.90
C GLY A 379 6.75 0.22 17.30
N ASP A 380 6.75 -0.86 16.53
CA ASP A 380 7.46 -2.10 16.86
C ASP A 380 7.98 -2.80 15.58
N ALA A 381 9.21 -2.50 15.19
CA ALA A 381 9.86 -3.11 14.02
C ALA A 381 10.08 -4.63 14.20
N ASP A 382 10.16 -5.14 15.44
CA ASP A 382 10.39 -6.55 15.73
C ASP A 382 9.19 -7.45 15.35
N ARG A 383 8.02 -6.86 15.09
CA ARG A 383 6.88 -7.59 14.49
C ARG A 383 7.29 -8.38 13.24
N LEU A 384 8.26 -7.87 12.46
CA LEU A 384 8.79 -8.57 11.29
C LEU A 384 9.30 -9.98 11.64
N ASN A 385 10.00 -10.13 12.75
CA ASN A 385 10.56 -11.40 13.20
C ASN A 385 9.49 -12.39 13.70
N HIS A 386 8.31 -11.88 14.05
CA HIS A 386 7.17 -12.66 14.56
C HIS A 386 6.05 -12.85 13.53
N GLU A 387 6.23 -12.40 12.28
CA GLU A 387 5.22 -12.46 11.24
C GLU A 387 4.81 -13.90 10.91
N LEU A 388 5.78 -14.81 10.81
CA LEU A 388 5.48 -16.22 10.54
C LEU A 388 4.69 -16.89 11.68
N ASP A 389 4.93 -16.48 12.92
CA ASP A 389 4.21 -17.04 14.06
C ASP A 389 2.74 -16.58 14.05
N ARG A 390 2.47 -15.32 13.66
CA ARG A 390 1.11 -14.81 13.46
C ARG A 390 0.39 -15.54 12.34
N LEU A 391 1.03 -15.69 11.18
CA LEU A 391 0.46 -16.46 10.07
C LEU A 391 0.12 -17.88 10.50
N ARG A 392 1.02 -18.56 11.19
CA ARG A 392 0.82 -19.95 11.68
C ARG A 392 -0.23 -20.09 12.76
N SER A 393 -0.59 -19.00 13.43
CA SER A 393 -1.67 -19.02 14.44
C SER A 393 -3.07 -19.09 13.81
N VAL A 394 -3.20 -18.83 12.50
CA VAL A 394 -4.48 -18.91 11.79
C VAL A 394 -4.93 -20.37 11.67
N THR A 395 -6.11 -20.67 12.21
CA THR A 395 -6.69 -22.02 12.20
C THR A 395 -7.89 -22.11 11.25
N PRO A 396 -8.28 -23.32 10.83
CA PRO A 396 -9.50 -23.52 10.06
C PRO A 396 -10.74 -22.98 10.79
N GLU A 397 -10.79 -23.12 12.12
CA GLU A 397 -11.88 -22.64 12.97
C GLU A 397 -11.99 -21.12 12.90
N ALA A 398 -10.86 -20.40 13.00
CA ALA A 398 -10.81 -18.94 12.89
C ALA A 398 -11.33 -18.45 11.52
N ILE A 399 -10.96 -19.14 10.42
CA ILE A 399 -11.47 -18.80 9.09
C ILE A 399 -12.98 -19.08 8.97
N ARG A 400 -13.48 -20.19 9.53
CA ARG A 400 -14.92 -20.49 9.53
C ARG A 400 -15.73 -19.44 10.30
N GLU A 401 -15.25 -19.06 11.48
CA GLU A 401 -15.86 -18.01 12.30
C GLU A 401 -15.82 -16.65 11.59
N PHE A 402 -14.70 -16.27 11.03
CA PHE A 402 -14.54 -15.07 10.21
C PHE A 402 -15.53 -15.04 9.05
N ALA A 403 -15.64 -16.13 8.28
CA ALA A 403 -16.55 -16.21 7.16
C ALA A 403 -18.03 -16.11 7.61
N GLY A 404 -18.41 -16.83 8.66
CA GLY A 404 -19.75 -16.80 9.21
C GLY A 404 -20.14 -15.46 9.81
N SER A 405 -19.18 -14.73 10.39
CA SER A 405 -19.43 -13.44 11.06
C SER A 405 -19.36 -12.24 10.13
N LEU A 406 -18.41 -12.21 9.16
CA LEU A 406 -18.12 -11.00 8.38
C LEU A 406 -18.40 -11.11 6.88
N LEU A 407 -18.51 -12.32 6.31
CA LEU A 407 -18.66 -12.46 4.85
C LEU A 407 -20.13 -12.69 4.40
N GLY A 408 -21.08 -12.34 5.25
CA GLY A 408 -22.51 -12.44 4.99
C GLY A 408 -23.08 -11.33 4.09
N PRO A 409 -24.39 -11.43 3.73
CA PRO A 409 -25.03 -10.48 2.83
C PRO A 409 -25.19 -9.07 3.40
N ASP A 410 -25.07 -8.90 4.71
CA ASP A 410 -25.09 -7.60 5.40
C ASP A 410 -23.75 -6.85 5.37
N ASN A 411 -22.70 -7.52 4.83
CA ASN A 411 -21.38 -6.93 4.66
C ASN A 411 -20.83 -7.19 3.24
N ARG A 412 -21.62 -6.85 2.23
CA ARG A 412 -21.30 -7.17 0.83
C ARG A 412 -21.47 -5.97 -0.08
N ALA A 413 -20.42 -5.64 -0.83
CA ALA A 413 -20.44 -4.69 -1.94
C ALA A 413 -20.20 -5.45 -3.24
N VAL A 414 -21.05 -5.24 -4.24
CA VAL A 414 -20.94 -5.89 -5.55
C VAL A 414 -20.79 -4.82 -6.63
N LEU A 415 -19.72 -4.91 -7.38
CA LEU A 415 -19.48 -4.07 -8.55
C LEU A 415 -19.42 -4.95 -9.80
N THR A 416 -20.27 -4.67 -10.76
CA THR A 416 -20.34 -5.44 -12.01
C THR A 416 -19.97 -4.55 -13.18
N TYR A 417 -18.98 -4.97 -13.96
CA TYR A 417 -18.67 -4.36 -15.27
C TYR A 417 -19.22 -5.19 -16.40
N LEU A 418 -19.89 -4.52 -17.33
CA LEU A 418 -20.42 -5.10 -18.55
C LEU A 418 -19.82 -4.39 -19.77
N PRO A 419 -19.51 -5.10 -20.87
CA PRO A 419 -19.21 -4.50 -22.16
C PRO A 419 -20.36 -3.59 -22.63
N GLU A 420 -20.01 -2.50 -23.33
CA GLU A 420 -20.99 -1.74 -24.08
C GLU A 420 -21.60 -2.58 -25.19
N GLU A 421 -22.91 -2.41 -25.46
CA GLU A 421 -23.58 -3.11 -26.54
C GLU A 421 -22.98 -2.65 -27.88
N GLY A 422 -22.30 -3.57 -28.60
CA GLY A 422 -21.74 -3.30 -29.92
C GLY A 422 -20.25 -2.94 -29.96
N SER A 423 -19.50 -3.13 -28.87
CA SER A 423 -18.03 -2.97 -28.86
C SER A 423 -17.31 -4.25 -29.28
#